data_11cf0c0a910ef5d073cbfe13357329fc
#
_entry.id   11cf0c0a910ef5d073cbfe13357329fc
#
_cell.length_a   1.000
_cell.length_b   1.000
_cell.length_c   1.000
_cell.angle_alpha   90.00
_cell.angle_beta   90.00
_cell.angle_gamma   90.00
#
_symmetry.space_group_name_H-M   'P 1'
#
loop_
_entity.id
_entity.type
_entity.pdbx_description
1 polymer ?
#
loop_
_entity_poly.entity_id
_entity_poly.type
_entity_poly.pdbx_seq_one_letter_code
_entity_poly.pdbx_strand_id
1 'polypeptide(L)' 'MQIAKIKGRMAELGIKQKDVAKAWNCAEPTANQKLNGVRPIDLEEADVLAKLLRFSKMEYYQFFFDKEIA' A
#
# COMPACT_ATOMS: atom_id res chain seq x y z
N MET A 1 8.13 1.13 -4.00
CA MET A 1 6.66 1.30 -3.88
C MET A 1 6.29 2.70 -4.33
N GLN A 2 5.30 2.83 -5.17
CA GLN A 2 4.86 4.14 -5.65
C GLN A 2 3.84 4.73 -4.68
N ILE A 3 4.33 5.40 -3.69
CA ILE A 3 3.54 5.91 -2.56
C ILE A 3 2.41 6.84 -3.01
N ALA A 4 2.71 7.79 -3.88
CA ALA A 4 1.71 8.75 -4.33
C ALA A 4 0.53 8.08 -5.03
N LYS A 5 0.81 7.07 -5.84
CA LYS A 5 -0.25 6.34 -6.55
C LYS A 5 -1.08 5.48 -5.61
N ILE A 6 -0.44 4.91 -4.61
CA ILE A 6 -1.15 4.13 -3.60
C ILE A 6 -2.08 5.03 -2.79
N LYS A 7 -1.57 6.19 -2.37
CA LYS A 7 -2.40 7.15 -1.65
C LYS A 7 -3.53 7.71 -2.52
N GLY A 8 -3.26 7.90 -3.81
CA GLY A 8 -4.30 8.31 -4.76
C GLY A 8 -5.42 7.29 -4.86
N ARG A 9 -5.07 6.02 -4.96
CA ARG A 9 -6.08 4.95 -5.01
C ARG A 9 -6.86 4.88 -3.70
N MET A 10 -6.19 5.07 -2.57
CA MET A 10 -6.87 5.11 -1.28
C MET A 10 -7.92 6.22 -1.27
N ALA A 11 -7.55 7.39 -1.74
CA ALA A 11 -8.47 8.52 -1.79
C ALA A 11 -9.66 8.23 -2.71
N GLU A 12 -9.41 7.64 -3.88
CA GLU A 12 -10.46 7.26 -4.82
C GLU A 12 -11.50 6.33 -4.20
N LEU A 13 -11.04 5.38 -3.40
CA LEU A 13 -11.90 4.37 -2.80
C LEU A 13 -12.42 4.76 -1.42
N GLY A 14 -12.01 5.92 -0.91
CA GLY A 14 -12.39 6.34 0.44
C GLY A 14 -11.76 5.51 1.54
N ILE A 15 -10.62 4.89 1.26
CA ILE A 15 -9.90 4.07 2.22
C ILE A 15 -8.90 4.94 2.95
N LYS A 16 -8.96 4.90 4.28
CA LYS A 16 -8.12 5.71 5.13
C LYS A 16 -7.01 4.89 5.75
N GLN A 17 -6.02 5.59 6.29
CA GLN A 17 -4.90 4.94 6.96
C GLN A 17 -5.35 4.00 8.08
N LYS A 18 -6.38 4.35 8.82
CA LYS A 18 -6.91 3.48 9.87
C LYS A 18 -7.45 2.17 9.31
N ASP A 19 -7.99 2.20 8.10
CA ASP A 19 -8.48 0.99 7.45
C ASP A 19 -7.33 0.07 7.06
N VAL A 20 -6.24 0.65 6.59
CA VAL A 20 -5.03 -0.11 6.28
C VAL A 20 -4.42 -0.71 7.54
N ALA A 21 -4.35 0.08 8.61
CA ALA A 21 -3.83 -0.40 9.89
C ALA A 21 -4.64 -1.59 10.38
N LYS A 22 -5.95 -1.52 10.25
CA LYS A 22 -6.84 -2.60 10.64
C LYS A 22 -6.59 -3.85 9.80
N ALA A 23 -6.46 -3.67 8.48
CA ALA A 23 -6.21 -4.79 7.58
C ALA A 23 -4.85 -5.45 7.85
N TRP A 24 -3.85 -4.66 8.20
CA TRP A 24 -2.53 -5.16 8.56
C TRP A 24 -2.41 -5.62 10.01
N ASN A 25 -3.46 -5.41 10.81
CA ASN A 25 -3.48 -5.74 12.23
C ASN A 25 -2.33 -5.07 12.97
N CYS A 26 -2.16 -3.78 12.75
CA CYS A 26 -1.12 -2.99 13.39
C CYS A 26 -1.67 -1.65 13.85
N ALA A 27 -0.87 -0.91 14.60
CA ALA A 27 -1.24 0.43 15.04
C ALA A 27 -1.18 1.42 13.88
N GLU A 28 -1.98 2.48 13.93
CA GLU A 28 -1.98 3.50 12.87
C GLU A 28 -0.61 4.14 12.64
N PRO A 29 0.17 4.47 13.67
CA PRO A 29 1.51 5.02 13.43
C PRO A 29 2.40 4.10 12.62
N THR A 30 2.29 2.80 12.83
CA THR A 30 3.05 1.81 12.07
C THR A 30 2.60 1.79 10.62
N ALA A 31 1.29 1.80 10.39
CA ALA A 31 0.75 1.86 9.03
C ALA A 31 1.17 3.14 8.33
N ASN A 32 1.16 4.26 9.05
CA ASN A 32 1.61 5.54 8.51
C ASN A 32 3.05 5.46 8.02
N GLN A 33 3.94 4.92 8.83
CA GLN A 33 5.34 4.80 8.46
C GLN A 33 5.53 3.92 7.25
N LYS A 34 4.82 2.81 7.19
CA LYS A 34 4.92 1.90 6.04
C LYS A 34 4.35 2.52 4.77
N LEU A 35 3.23 3.21 4.87
CA LEU A 35 2.61 3.87 3.73
C LEU A 35 3.43 5.06 3.22
N ASN A 36 4.28 5.63 4.06
CA ASN A 36 5.13 6.73 3.66
C ASN A 36 6.56 6.29 3.30
N GLY A 37 6.80 4.99 3.27
CA GLY A 37 8.10 4.47 2.88
C GLY A 37 9.18 4.57 3.94
N VAL A 38 8.82 4.98 5.15
CA VAL A 38 9.77 5.07 6.27
C VAL A 38 10.16 3.67 6.76
N ARG A 39 9.23 2.75 6.71
CA ARG A 39 9.47 1.35 7.04
C ARG A 39 9.07 0.49 5.84
N PRO A 40 9.81 -0.58 5.56
CA PRO A 40 9.46 -1.46 4.45
C PRO A 40 8.20 -2.27 4.76
N ILE A 41 7.49 -2.65 3.71
CA ILE A 41 6.39 -3.61 3.84
C ILE A 41 6.87 -4.94 3.24
N ASP A 42 6.41 -6.03 3.84
CA ASP A 42 6.73 -7.35 3.30
C ASP A 42 5.71 -7.74 2.23
N LEU A 43 5.94 -8.89 1.59
CA LEU A 43 5.06 -9.36 0.53
C LEU A 43 3.64 -9.61 1.00
N GLU A 44 3.49 -10.08 2.22
CA GLU A 44 2.18 -10.35 2.79
C GLU A 44 1.39 -9.07 2.99
N GLU A 45 2.06 -8.05 3.51
CA GLU A 45 1.45 -6.74 3.70
C GLU A 45 1.10 -6.08 2.36
N ALA A 46 1.98 -6.21 1.38
CA ALA A 46 1.71 -5.70 0.04
C ALA A 46 0.50 -6.39 -0.58
N ASP A 47 0.38 -7.70 -0.38
CA ASP A 47 -0.73 -8.48 -0.89
C ASP A 47 -2.06 -8.05 -0.26
N VAL A 48 -2.06 -7.85 1.05
CA VAL A 48 -3.25 -7.36 1.76
C VAL A 48 -3.65 -5.98 1.26
N LEU A 49 -2.69 -5.09 1.11
CA LEU A 49 -2.95 -3.74 0.63
C LEU A 49 -3.48 -3.74 -0.80
N ALA A 50 -2.90 -4.58 -1.65
CA ALA A 50 -3.35 -4.69 -3.04
C ALA A 50 -4.81 -5.15 -3.11
N LYS A 51 -5.19 -6.10 -2.29
CA LYS A 51 -6.57 -6.57 -2.24
C LYS A 51 -7.51 -5.49 -1.71
N LEU A 52 -7.09 -4.80 -0.68
CA LEU A 52 -7.87 -3.72 -0.09
C LEU A 52 -8.12 -2.59 -1.10
N LEU A 53 -7.10 -2.26 -1.89
CA LEU A 53 -7.16 -1.20 -2.89
C LEU A 53 -7.65 -1.70 -4.26
N ARG A 54 -8.00 -2.96 -4.35
CA ARG A 54 -8.55 -3.56 -5.57
C ARG A 54 -7.61 -3.42 -6.77
N PHE A 55 -6.33 -3.62 -6.53
CA PHE A 55 -5.36 -3.59 -7.61
C PHE A 55 -5.49 -4.83 -8.49
N SER A 56 -5.37 -4.63 -9.79
CA SER A 56 -5.18 -5.73 -10.72
C SER A 56 -3.77 -6.29 -10.54
N LYS A 57 -3.51 -7.45 -11.12
CA LYS A 57 -2.19 -8.07 -11.05
C LYS A 57 -1.11 -7.13 -11.59
N MET A 58 -1.41 -6.47 -12.70
CA MET A 58 -0.48 -5.53 -13.32
C MET A 58 -0.23 -4.32 -12.43
N GLU A 59 -1.28 -3.78 -11.84
CA GLU A 59 -1.14 -2.67 -10.91
C GLU A 59 -0.33 -3.05 -9.68
N TYR A 60 -0.51 -4.28 -9.21
CA TYR A 60 0.25 -4.79 -8.08
C TYR A 60 1.75 -4.75 -8.36
N TYR A 61 2.17 -5.30 -9.50
CA TYR A 61 3.57 -5.24 -9.88
C TYR A 61 4.04 -3.81 -10.09
N GLN A 62 3.22 -3.01 -10.74
CA GLN A 62 3.55 -1.64 -11.10
C GLN A 62 3.79 -0.77 -9.87
N PHE A 63 2.95 -0.91 -8.86
CA PHE A 63 2.99 -0.02 -7.70
C PHE A 63 3.89 -0.52 -6.57
N PHE A 64 4.05 -1.81 -6.43
CA PHE A 64 4.86 -2.37 -5.35
C PHE A 64 6.25 -2.79 -5.79
N PHE A 65 6.40 -3.23 -7.01
CA PHE A 65 7.66 -3.74 -7.51
C PHE A 65 8.18 -2.95 -8.71
N ASP A 66 7.76 -1.71 -8.81
CA ASP A 66 8.24 -0.83 -9.84
C ASP A 66 9.69 -0.51 -9.55
N LYS A 67 10.56 -1.31 -10.10
CA LYS A 67 11.96 -0.98 -10.11
C LYS A 67 12.18 -0.19 -11.35
N GLU A 68 12.83 0.93 -11.20
CA GLU A 68 13.28 1.64 -12.35
C GLU A 68 14.16 0.71 -13.15
N ILE A 69 13.58 0.19 -14.19
CA ILE A 69 14.35 -0.54 -15.15
C ILE A 69 14.95 0.53 -16.02
N ALA A 70 16.17 0.70 -15.78
CA ALA A 70 16.90 1.64 -16.61
C ALA A 70 16.85 1.18 -18.07
#